data_8bc66fcfce5e951ad058ef3183308c5a
#
_entry.id   8bc66fcfce5e951ad058ef3183308c5a
#
_cell.length_a   1.000
_cell.length_b   1.000
_cell.length_c   1.000
_cell.angle_alpha   90.00
_cell.angle_beta   90.00
_cell.angle_gamma   90.00
#
_symmetry.space_group_name_H-M   'P 1'
#
loop_
_entity.id
_entity.type
_entity.pdbx_description
1 polymer ?
#
loop_
_entity_poly.entity_id
_entity_poly.type
_entity_poly.pdbx_seq_one_letter_code
_entity_poly.pdbx_strand_id
1 'polypeptide(L)'
;MEKSIVKNYINLFNNLSPDNINEFDNLISENIIFEDPFNNIKGINSFKNIFYHMFENVKEPRFFILDYSMNKQRVFLKWKMTFFAFKSLQTIEGMSELILNDAGKVVSHIDYWDSLNGLFIKIPFIGYFYKISLLLFKSKS
;
A
#
# COMPACT_ATOMS: atom_id res chain seq x y z
N MET A 1 6.83 -17.19 -15.61
CA MET A 1 7.53 -16.88 -14.36
C MET A 1 7.07 -15.56 -13.76
N GLU A 2 7.12 -14.46 -14.48
CA GLU A 2 6.69 -13.14 -14.00
C GLU A 2 5.21 -13.11 -13.55
N LYS A 3 4.30 -13.67 -14.35
CA LYS A 3 2.88 -13.78 -13.96
C LYS A 3 2.65 -14.61 -12.70
N SER A 4 3.50 -15.62 -12.46
CA SER A 4 3.42 -16.44 -11.25
C SER A 4 3.84 -15.66 -10.00
N ILE A 5 4.91 -14.86 -10.08
CA ILE A 5 5.36 -13.99 -8.99
C ILE A 5 4.28 -12.95 -8.66
N VAL A 6 3.69 -12.31 -9.68
CA VAL A 6 2.62 -11.33 -9.48
C VAL A 6 1.40 -11.95 -8.78
N LYS A 7 0.99 -13.14 -9.21
CA LYS A 7 -0.12 -13.86 -8.57
C LYS A 7 0.20 -14.21 -7.11
N ASN A 8 1.41 -14.67 -6.82
CA ASN A 8 1.84 -14.98 -5.47
C ASN A 8 1.90 -13.73 -4.60
N TYR A 9 2.37 -12.62 -5.16
CA TYR A 9 2.40 -11.32 -4.49
C TYR A 9 0.99 -10.84 -4.11
N ILE A 10 0.05 -10.90 -5.05
CA ILE A 10 -1.35 -10.58 -4.83
C ILE A 10 -1.96 -11.50 -3.76
N ASN A 11 -1.71 -12.80 -3.86
CA ASN A 11 -2.23 -13.76 -2.89
C ASN A 11 -1.68 -13.50 -1.48
N LEU A 12 -0.40 -13.17 -1.38
CA LEU A 12 0.21 -12.85 -0.09
C LEU A 12 -0.44 -11.62 0.53
N PHE A 13 -0.64 -10.52 -0.22
CA PHE A 13 -1.32 -9.34 0.30
C PHE A 13 -2.77 -9.62 0.72
N ASN A 14 -3.52 -10.41 -0.06
CA ASN A 14 -4.89 -10.77 0.28
C ASN A 14 -5.00 -11.61 1.57
N ASN A 15 -3.92 -12.27 1.96
CA ASN A 15 -3.86 -13.15 3.14
C ASN A 15 -2.81 -12.70 4.17
N LEU A 16 -2.34 -11.46 4.08
CA LEU A 16 -1.23 -10.98 4.90
C LEU A 16 -1.56 -11.05 6.40
N SER A 17 -0.63 -11.60 7.16
CA SER A 17 -0.67 -11.69 8.62
C SER A 17 0.75 -11.63 9.17
N PRO A 18 0.93 -11.40 10.48
CA PRO A 18 2.27 -11.44 11.09
C PRO A 18 3.04 -12.73 10.82
N ASP A 19 2.31 -13.84 10.63
CA ASP A 19 2.93 -15.18 10.49
C ASP A 19 3.49 -15.43 9.08
N ASN A 20 3.06 -14.69 8.06
CA ASN A 20 3.48 -14.94 6.68
C ASN A 20 4.26 -13.80 6.01
N ILE A 21 4.62 -12.76 6.74
CA ILE A 21 5.40 -11.63 6.20
C ILE A 21 6.74 -12.10 5.60
N ASN A 22 7.35 -13.13 6.16
CA ASN A 22 8.61 -13.66 5.64
C ASN A 22 8.47 -14.32 4.25
N GLU A 23 7.27 -14.60 3.78
CA GLU A 23 7.06 -15.09 2.41
C GLU A 23 7.44 -14.05 1.35
N PHE A 24 7.51 -12.77 1.69
CA PHE A 24 8.04 -11.75 0.81
C PHE A 24 9.48 -12.03 0.35
N ASP A 25 10.28 -12.74 1.13
CA ASP A 25 11.66 -13.08 0.78
C ASP A 25 11.77 -13.83 -0.57
N ASN A 26 10.72 -14.56 -0.95
CA ASN A 26 10.66 -15.28 -2.21
C ASN A 26 10.18 -14.42 -3.39
N LEU A 27 9.61 -13.25 -3.12
CA LEU A 27 8.88 -12.45 -4.11
C LEU A 27 9.55 -11.12 -4.42
N ILE A 28 10.32 -10.58 -3.49
CA ILE A 28 10.93 -9.27 -3.63
C ILE A 28 12.46 -9.36 -3.63
N SER A 29 13.08 -8.35 -4.23
CA SER A 29 14.53 -8.19 -4.23
C SER A 29 15.04 -7.74 -2.86
N GLU A 30 16.26 -8.16 -2.49
CA GLU A 30 16.94 -7.70 -1.28
C GLU A 30 17.05 -6.18 -1.20
N ASN A 31 17.14 -5.52 -2.35
CA ASN A 31 17.30 -4.07 -2.49
C ASN A 31 16.00 -3.36 -2.89
N ILE A 32 14.85 -3.94 -2.59
CA ILE A 32 13.55 -3.34 -2.93
C ILE A 32 13.46 -1.89 -2.46
N ILE A 33 12.87 -1.05 -3.31
CA ILE A 33 12.48 0.32 -2.95
C ILE A 33 10.97 0.32 -2.70
N PHE A 34 10.56 0.87 -1.56
CA PHE A 34 9.15 1.02 -1.22
C PHE A 34 8.84 2.46 -0.84
N GLU A 35 7.78 2.99 -1.43
CA GLU A 35 7.26 4.32 -1.11
C GLU A 35 5.76 4.26 -0.87
N ASP A 36 5.31 4.95 0.16
CA ASP A 36 3.92 5.29 0.39
C ASP A 36 3.83 6.74 0.92
N PRO A 37 2.64 7.28 1.24
CA PRO A 37 2.54 8.65 1.76
C PRO A 37 3.35 8.95 3.03
N PHE A 38 3.77 7.92 3.77
CA PHE A 38 4.49 8.06 5.05
C PHE A 38 5.92 7.54 5.02
N ASN A 39 6.25 6.67 4.06
CA ASN A 39 7.50 5.93 4.04
C ASN A 39 8.21 6.07 2.70
N ASN A 40 9.54 6.15 2.76
CA ASN A 40 10.43 5.99 1.62
C ASN A 40 11.64 5.21 2.10
N ILE A 41 11.68 3.90 1.79
CA ILE A 41 12.68 3.00 2.36
C ILE A 41 13.30 2.11 1.27
N LYS A 42 14.46 1.57 1.59
CA LYS A 42 15.17 0.61 0.76
C LYS A 42 15.56 -0.61 1.58
N GLY A 43 15.40 -1.77 0.98
CA GLY A 43 15.82 -3.06 1.54
C GLY A 43 14.68 -3.88 2.08
N ILE A 44 14.85 -5.21 1.98
CA ILE A 44 13.83 -6.21 2.32
C ILE A 44 13.43 -6.16 3.80
N ASN A 45 14.38 -5.96 4.71
CA ASN A 45 14.10 -5.91 6.14
C ASN A 45 13.29 -4.66 6.50
N SER A 46 13.65 -3.51 5.94
CA SER A 46 12.88 -2.28 6.12
C SER A 46 11.47 -2.41 5.54
N PHE A 47 11.33 -3.05 4.38
CA PHE A 47 10.03 -3.36 3.78
C PHE A 47 9.17 -4.21 4.71
N LYS A 48 9.68 -5.33 5.20
CA LYS A 48 8.94 -6.20 6.11
C LYS A 48 8.58 -5.50 7.42
N ASN A 49 9.45 -4.65 7.94
CA ASN A 49 9.21 -3.90 9.17
C ASN A 49 8.02 -2.95 9.08
N ILE A 50 7.72 -2.41 7.89
CA ILE A 50 6.52 -1.59 7.70
C ILE A 50 5.25 -2.40 8.04
N PHE A 51 5.18 -3.64 7.59
CA PHE A 51 4.02 -4.50 7.84
C PHE A 51 3.99 -5.04 9.27
N TYR A 52 5.13 -5.38 9.87
CA TYR A 52 5.18 -5.72 11.30
C TYR A 52 4.68 -4.56 12.16
N HIS A 53 5.17 -3.35 11.89
CA HIS A 53 4.72 -2.15 12.60
C HIS A 53 3.23 -1.89 12.41
N MET A 54 2.71 -2.08 11.21
CA MET A 54 1.28 -1.95 10.92
C MET A 54 0.45 -2.91 11.77
N PHE A 55 0.81 -4.20 11.82
CA PHE A 55 0.08 -5.18 12.63
C PHE A 55 0.15 -4.91 14.13
N GLU A 56 1.22 -4.31 14.60
CA GLU A 56 1.37 -3.93 16.02
C GLU A 56 0.51 -2.71 16.40
N ASN A 57 0.29 -1.78 15.48
CA ASN A 57 -0.28 -0.46 15.78
C ASN A 57 -1.65 -0.20 15.15
N VAL A 58 -2.04 -0.95 14.15
CA VAL A 58 -3.32 -0.81 13.46
C VAL A 58 -4.21 -2.00 13.81
N LYS A 59 -5.45 -1.72 14.16
CA LYS A 59 -6.40 -2.76 14.57
C LYS A 59 -7.03 -3.42 13.35
N GLU A 60 -6.86 -4.75 13.24
CA GLU A 60 -7.45 -5.60 12.22
C GLU A 60 -7.21 -5.09 10.78
N PRO A 61 -5.95 -4.80 10.40
CA PRO A 61 -5.67 -4.36 9.04
C PRO A 61 -5.85 -5.51 8.06
N ARG A 62 -6.53 -5.25 6.95
CA ARG A 62 -6.72 -6.22 5.86
C ARG A 62 -6.58 -5.55 4.52
N PHE A 63 -5.89 -6.22 3.61
CA PHE A 63 -5.74 -5.81 2.22
C PHE A 63 -6.63 -6.65 1.30
N PHE A 64 -7.15 -6.00 0.28
CA PHE A 64 -7.91 -6.64 -0.80
C PHE A 64 -7.39 -6.11 -2.13
N ILE A 65 -6.73 -6.94 -2.90
CA ILE A 65 -6.31 -6.59 -4.26
C ILE A 65 -7.51 -6.85 -5.17
N LEU A 66 -8.04 -5.77 -5.75
CA LEU A 66 -9.29 -5.78 -6.49
C LEU A 66 -9.08 -6.09 -7.97
N ASP A 67 -7.97 -5.61 -8.54
CA ASP A 67 -7.66 -5.78 -9.95
C ASP A 67 -6.18 -5.52 -10.19
N TYR A 68 -5.64 -5.98 -11.32
CA TYR A 68 -4.28 -5.65 -11.73
C TYR A 68 -4.13 -5.65 -13.24
N SER A 69 -3.17 -4.92 -13.72
CA SER A 69 -2.72 -4.97 -15.11
C SER A 69 -1.19 -5.04 -15.18
N MET A 70 -0.69 -5.61 -16.24
CA MET A 70 0.74 -5.81 -16.43
C MET A 70 1.15 -5.39 -17.83
N ASN A 71 2.19 -4.56 -17.91
CA ASN A 71 2.84 -4.17 -19.14
C ASN A 71 4.34 -4.44 -19.01
N LYS A 72 4.80 -5.54 -19.61
CA LYS A 72 6.18 -6.05 -19.46
C LYS A 72 6.50 -6.27 -17.98
N GLN A 73 7.52 -5.61 -17.45
CA GLN A 73 7.95 -5.73 -16.05
C GLN A 73 7.24 -4.76 -15.09
N ARG A 74 6.31 -3.95 -15.61
CA ARG A 74 5.53 -3.00 -14.80
C ARG A 74 4.14 -3.55 -14.51
N VAL A 75 3.76 -3.53 -13.24
CA VAL A 75 2.47 -4.01 -12.78
C VAL A 75 1.75 -2.89 -12.03
N PHE A 76 0.46 -2.72 -12.33
CA PHE A 76 -0.40 -1.82 -11.58
C PHE A 76 -1.44 -2.63 -10.81
N LEU A 77 -1.56 -2.34 -9.53
CA LEU A 77 -2.55 -2.97 -8.65
C LEU A 77 -3.60 -1.95 -8.26
N LYS A 78 -4.86 -2.33 -8.27
CA LYS A 78 -5.94 -1.58 -7.62
C LYS A 78 -6.29 -2.33 -6.33
N TRP A 79 -6.33 -1.62 -5.19
CA TRP A 79 -6.56 -2.26 -3.90
C TRP A 79 -7.42 -1.40 -2.98
N LYS A 80 -7.95 -2.05 -1.96
CA LYS A 80 -8.49 -1.41 -0.77
C LYS A 80 -7.85 -2.01 0.48
N MET A 81 -7.81 -1.23 1.53
CA MET A 81 -7.40 -1.65 2.86
C MET A 81 -8.51 -1.28 3.84
N THR A 82 -8.85 -2.20 4.74
CA THR A 82 -9.78 -1.94 5.84
C THR A 82 -9.06 -2.08 7.18
N PHE A 83 -9.46 -1.28 8.15
CA PHE A 83 -8.94 -1.33 9.52
C PHE A 83 -9.91 -0.62 10.47
N PHE A 84 -9.81 -0.90 11.77
CA PHE A 84 -10.63 -0.22 12.78
C PHE A 84 -9.89 0.98 13.36
N ALA A 85 -10.48 2.15 13.27
CA ALA A 85 -10.03 3.39 13.90
C ALA A 85 -11.22 4.35 14.04
N PHE A 86 -11.08 5.35 14.89
CA PHE A 86 -12.13 6.37 15.08
C PHE A 86 -13.52 5.76 15.39
N LYS A 87 -13.54 4.66 16.14
CA LYS A 87 -14.74 3.91 16.57
C LYS A 87 -15.53 3.24 15.43
N SER A 88 -14.95 3.07 14.26
CA SER A 88 -15.61 2.42 13.13
C SER A 88 -14.62 1.75 12.19
N LEU A 89 -15.15 0.91 11.29
CA LEU A 89 -14.38 0.34 10.19
C LEU A 89 -14.03 1.44 9.19
N GLN A 90 -12.75 1.59 8.92
CA GLN A 90 -12.23 2.51 7.91
C GLN A 90 -11.90 1.73 6.65
N THR A 91 -12.06 2.38 5.50
CA THR A 91 -11.63 1.85 4.20
C THR A 91 -10.81 2.89 3.47
N ILE A 92 -9.64 2.47 3.00
CA ILE A 92 -8.77 3.26 2.13
C ILE A 92 -8.68 2.52 0.80
N GLU A 93 -8.79 3.26 -0.30
CA GLU A 93 -8.54 2.73 -1.64
C GLU A 93 -7.31 3.37 -2.24
N GLY A 94 -6.57 2.60 -3.01
CA GLY A 94 -5.36 3.08 -3.65
C GLY A 94 -4.95 2.24 -4.84
N MET A 95 -3.84 2.63 -5.40
CA MET A 95 -3.16 1.93 -6.48
C MET A 95 -1.68 1.80 -6.15
N SER A 96 -1.07 0.72 -6.63
CA SER A 96 0.38 0.54 -6.53
C SER A 96 0.98 0.35 -7.91
N GLU A 97 2.20 0.85 -8.07
CA GLU A 97 3.06 0.51 -9.20
C GLU A 97 4.17 -0.41 -8.70
N LEU A 98 4.29 -1.56 -9.33
CA LEU A 98 5.39 -2.51 -9.10
C LEU A 98 6.30 -2.55 -10.31
N ILE A 99 7.60 -2.65 -10.09
CA ILE A 99 8.59 -2.98 -11.12
C ILE A 99 9.22 -4.31 -10.77
N LEU A 100 9.27 -5.21 -11.77
CA LEU A 100 9.94 -6.52 -11.65
C LEU A 100 11.31 -6.44 -12.30
N ASN A 101 12.27 -7.19 -11.76
CA ASN A 101 13.55 -7.43 -12.44
C ASN A 101 13.45 -8.61 -13.41
N ASP A 102 14.57 -8.92 -14.12
CA ASP A 102 14.61 -10.01 -15.07
C ASP A 102 14.41 -11.39 -14.43
N ALA A 103 14.70 -11.53 -13.13
CA ALA A 103 14.41 -12.74 -12.36
C ALA A 103 12.93 -12.83 -11.91
N GLY A 104 12.10 -11.83 -12.23
CA GLY A 104 10.69 -11.76 -11.88
C GLY A 104 10.42 -11.23 -10.47
N LYS A 105 11.43 -10.86 -9.68
CA LYS A 105 11.25 -10.32 -8.34
C LYS A 105 10.87 -8.84 -8.37
N VAL A 106 10.04 -8.41 -7.41
CA VAL A 106 9.67 -7.00 -7.26
C VAL A 106 10.87 -6.21 -6.74
N VAL A 107 11.31 -5.21 -7.48
CA VAL A 107 12.41 -4.30 -7.11
C VAL A 107 11.93 -2.92 -6.70
N SER A 108 10.70 -2.56 -7.03
CA SER A 108 10.08 -1.30 -6.65
C SER A 108 8.59 -1.51 -6.39
N HIS A 109 8.09 -0.92 -5.32
CA HIS A 109 6.68 -0.90 -4.96
C HIS A 109 6.34 0.50 -4.45
N ILE A 110 5.50 1.20 -5.19
CA ILE A 110 5.07 2.56 -4.85
C ILE A 110 3.56 2.57 -4.69
N ASP A 111 3.09 3.01 -3.53
CA ASP A 111 1.67 3.14 -3.21
C ASP A 111 1.20 4.58 -3.41
N TYR A 112 0.09 4.73 -4.11
CA TYR A 112 -0.60 6.00 -4.33
C TYR A 112 -2.00 5.93 -3.72
N TRP A 113 -2.24 6.70 -2.68
CA TRP A 113 -3.57 6.83 -2.09
C TRP A 113 -3.73 8.20 -1.44
N ASP A 114 -4.96 8.64 -1.32
CA ASP A 114 -5.29 9.94 -0.74
C ASP A 114 -5.29 9.85 0.79
N SER A 115 -4.13 10.10 1.39
CA SER A 115 -3.96 10.06 2.84
C SER A 115 -4.73 11.18 3.55
N LEU A 116 -5.00 12.29 2.89
CA LEU A 116 -5.79 13.39 3.47
C LEU A 116 -7.26 13.00 3.62
N ASN A 117 -7.91 12.57 2.55
CA ASN A 117 -9.30 12.12 2.60
C ASN A 117 -9.46 10.77 3.31
N GLY A 118 -8.53 9.85 3.10
CA GLY A 118 -8.59 8.52 3.69
C GLY A 118 -8.38 8.48 5.20
N LEU A 119 -7.58 9.41 5.74
CA LEU A 119 -7.16 9.39 7.14
C LEU A 119 -7.22 10.76 7.81
N PHE A 120 -6.43 11.72 7.33
CA PHE A 120 -6.18 12.98 8.06
C PHE A 120 -7.42 13.85 8.22
N ILE A 121 -8.36 13.84 7.27
CA ILE A 121 -9.59 14.62 7.36
C ILE A 121 -10.45 14.21 8.57
N LYS A 122 -10.27 13.00 9.09
CA LYS A 122 -10.97 12.46 10.25
C LYS A 122 -10.36 12.91 11.58
N ILE A 123 -9.19 13.52 11.54
CA ILE A 123 -8.50 14.07 12.71
C ILE A 123 -8.98 15.51 12.91
N PRO A 124 -9.49 15.89 14.10
CA PRO A 124 -9.88 17.27 14.39
C PRO A 124 -8.75 18.27 14.08
N PHE A 125 -9.11 19.46 13.61
CA PHE A 125 -8.21 20.54 13.16
C PHE A 125 -7.52 20.29 11.82
N ILE A 126 -6.91 19.14 11.58
CA ILE A 126 -6.29 18.80 10.27
C ILE A 126 -7.36 18.77 9.18
N GLY A 127 -8.50 18.12 9.45
CA GLY A 127 -9.64 18.12 8.53
C GLY A 127 -10.16 19.53 8.22
N TYR A 128 -10.18 20.42 9.20
CA TYR A 128 -10.58 21.82 9.02
C TYR A 128 -9.63 22.57 8.10
N PHE A 129 -8.32 22.49 8.33
CA PHE A 129 -7.32 23.15 7.47
C PHE A 129 -7.33 22.57 6.05
N TYR A 130 -7.54 21.27 5.90
CA TYR A 130 -7.67 20.64 4.59
C TYR A 130 -8.88 21.21 3.83
N LYS A 131 -10.04 21.36 4.46
CA LYS A 131 -11.23 21.94 3.84
C LYS A 131 -10.99 23.38 3.36
N ILE A 132 -10.23 24.18 4.11
CA ILE A 132 -9.86 25.53 3.70
C ILE A 132 -8.97 25.47 2.44
N SER A 133 -7.98 24.58 2.40
CA SER A 133 -7.08 24.46 1.24
C SER A 133 -7.81 24.05 -0.04
N LEU A 134 -8.89 23.29 0.06
CA LEU A 134 -9.71 22.92 -1.09
C LEU A 134 -10.31 24.14 -1.82
N LEU A 135 -10.55 25.24 -1.10
CA LEU A 135 -11.08 26.47 -1.71
C LEU A 135 -10.13 27.06 -2.76
N LEU A 136 -8.82 26.76 -2.68
CA LEU A 136 -7.82 27.22 -3.63
C LEU A 136 -7.85 26.46 -4.96
N PHE A 137 -8.25 25.20 -4.93
CA PHE A 137 -8.16 24.29 -6.07
C PHE A 137 -9.51 23.82 -6.60
N LYS A 138 -10.56 23.95 -5.79
CA LYS A 138 -11.90 23.51 -6.19
C LYS A 138 -12.46 24.43 -7.26
N SER A 139 -12.83 23.86 -8.41
CA SER A 139 -13.51 24.58 -9.49
C SER A 139 -14.87 25.10 -9.03
N LYS A 140 -15.20 26.35 -9.38
CA LYS A 140 -16.56 26.88 -9.25
C LYS A 140 -17.42 26.26 -10.34
N SER A 141 -18.24 25.31 -9.99
CA SER A 141 -19.27 24.76 -10.88
C SER A 141 -20.59 25.44 -10.63
#